data_fc74fa7dad67499388eefb525c373d76
#
_entry.id   fc74fa7dad67499388eefb525c373d76
#
_cell.length_a   1.000
_cell.length_b   1.000
_cell.length_c   1.000
_cell.angle_alpha   90.00
_cell.angle_beta   90.00
_cell.angle_gamma   90.00
#
_symmetry.space_group_name_H-M   'P 1'
#
loop_
_entity.id
_entity.type
_entity.pdbx_description
1 polymer ?
#
loop_
_entity_poly.entity_id
_entity_poly.type
_entity_poly.pdbx_seq_one_letter_code
_entity_poly.pdbx_strand_id
1 'polypeptide(L)'
;TSEMVSGMLKRMGVPHEVLNAKNNEREAEIVAKAGQLKSVTISTNMAGRGTDIKLGEGVKELGGLAVLGTERHESRRIDNQLRGRSGRQGDPGFSQFYISTEDELIQRFGGDTFKNRLAMIINLMNKDTGDMDAPITSKMVSRAVTSAQTRVEGNNFDSRKNVLKYDDIIRRQREIFYEQRMQVVKIQNLEELVKGMMRKAIENVCYSHMRQISSRRFEIDDDAIAQSFNGTILPPNSIDVNLLKTLDDEGIIDHICEKAYQFVDANKQAAKDAKEKYNLNLPDNLFDMYLKDILLRVLD
;
A
#
# COMPACT_ATOMS: atom_id res chain seq x y z
N THR A 1 -23.60 -12.51 -15.81
CA THR A 1 -23.35 -12.65 -17.25
C THR A 1 -23.26 -14.12 -17.66
N SER A 2 -22.41 -14.97 -17.05
CA SER A 2 -22.26 -16.39 -17.42
C SER A 2 -23.58 -17.20 -17.34
N GLU A 3 -24.36 -16.98 -16.28
CA GLU A 3 -25.68 -17.66 -16.12
C GLU A 3 -26.71 -17.19 -17.16
N MET A 4 -26.67 -15.90 -17.54
CA MET A 4 -27.54 -15.36 -18.57
C MET A 4 -27.24 -16.00 -19.95
N VAL A 5 -25.96 -16.03 -20.32
CA VAL A 5 -25.49 -16.64 -21.56
C VAL A 5 -25.83 -18.15 -21.57
N SER A 6 -25.64 -18.85 -20.46
CA SER A 6 -26.03 -20.24 -20.28
C SER A 6 -27.54 -20.45 -20.50
N GLY A 7 -28.35 -19.54 -19.92
CA GLY A 7 -29.81 -19.60 -20.13
C GLY A 7 -30.24 -19.41 -21.60
N MET A 8 -29.50 -18.54 -22.33
CA MET A 8 -29.74 -18.35 -23.76
C MET A 8 -29.37 -19.60 -24.59
N LEU A 9 -28.16 -20.15 -24.35
CA LEU A 9 -27.72 -21.35 -25.05
C LEU A 9 -28.61 -22.57 -24.76
N LYS A 10 -29.10 -22.71 -23.52
CA LYS A 10 -30.09 -23.76 -23.19
C LYS A 10 -31.38 -23.61 -23.98
N ARG A 11 -31.89 -22.38 -24.13
CA ARG A 11 -33.09 -22.12 -24.97
C ARG A 11 -32.87 -22.42 -26.44
N MET A 12 -31.63 -22.24 -26.93
CA MET A 12 -31.25 -22.57 -28.31
C MET A 12 -30.88 -24.04 -28.48
N GLY A 13 -30.96 -24.88 -27.45
CA GLY A 13 -30.63 -26.30 -27.50
C GLY A 13 -29.12 -26.58 -27.67
N VAL A 14 -28.23 -25.64 -27.38
CA VAL A 14 -26.77 -25.81 -27.51
C VAL A 14 -26.22 -26.43 -26.23
N PRO A 15 -25.66 -27.67 -26.27
CA PRO A 15 -24.99 -28.28 -25.12
C PRO A 15 -23.77 -27.46 -24.73
N HIS A 16 -23.62 -27.13 -23.44
CA HIS A 16 -22.48 -26.36 -22.95
C HIS A 16 -22.20 -26.66 -21.48
N GLU A 17 -20.96 -26.44 -21.08
CA GLU A 17 -20.52 -26.48 -19.68
C GLU A 17 -20.30 -25.06 -19.17
N VAL A 18 -20.53 -24.85 -17.86
CA VAL A 18 -20.31 -23.50 -17.20
C VAL A 18 -19.25 -23.63 -16.15
N LEU A 19 -18.20 -22.83 -16.30
CA LEU A 19 -17.07 -22.74 -15.38
C LEU A 19 -17.07 -21.39 -14.72
N ASN A 20 -17.51 -21.34 -13.46
CA ASN A 20 -17.55 -20.15 -12.63
C ASN A 20 -17.13 -20.49 -11.18
N ALA A 21 -17.02 -19.50 -10.31
CA ALA A 21 -16.61 -19.68 -8.92
C ALA A 21 -17.52 -20.63 -8.11
N LYS A 22 -18.75 -20.90 -8.57
CA LYS A 22 -19.69 -21.83 -7.92
C LYS A 22 -19.39 -23.30 -8.25
N ASN A 23 -18.67 -23.57 -9.33
CA ASN A 23 -18.44 -24.92 -9.87
C ASN A 23 -16.97 -25.34 -9.85
N ASN A 24 -16.19 -24.85 -8.88
CA ASN A 24 -14.74 -25.10 -8.79
C ASN A 24 -14.40 -26.59 -8.63
N GLU A 25 -15.23 -27.38 -7.99
CA GLU A 25 -14.94 -28.80 -7.75
C GLU A 25 -14.84 -29.62 -9.05
N ARG A 26 -15.51 -29.18 -10.11
CA ARG A 26 -15.53 -29.85 -11.43
C ARG A 26 -14.64 -29.14 -12.47
N GLU A 27 -13.82 -28.15 -12.05
CA GLU A 27 -13.02 -27.34 -12.96
C GLU A 27 -12.14 -28.19 -13.88
N ALA A 28 -11.41 -29.14 -13.32
CA ALA A 28 -10.50 -30.00 -14.10
C ALA A 28 -11.24 -30.85 -15.17
N GLU A 29 -12.44 -31.36 -14.86
CA GLU A 29 -13.25 -32.12 -15.82
C GLU A 29 -13.79 -31.25 -16.95
N ILE A 30 -14.26 -30.04 -16.62
CA ILE A 30 -14.79 -29.07 -17.59
C ILE A 30 -13.68 -28.60 -18.52
N VAL A 31 -12.49 -28.29 -17.97
CA VAL A 31 -11.35 -27.87 -18.77
C VAL A 31 -10.85 -28.98 -19.69
N ALA A 32 -10.85 -30.24 -19.24
CA ALA A 32 -10.48 -31.37 -20.08
C ALA A 32 -11.43 -31.55 -21.27
N LYS A 33 -12.72 -31.23 -21.11
CA LYS A 33 -13.72 -31.26 -22.17
C LYS A 33 -13.68 -30.05 -23.10
N ALA A 34 -13.20 -28.91 -22.64
CA ALA A 34 -13.25 -27.62 -23.36
C ALA A 34 -12.52 -27.64 -24.72
N GLY A 35 -11.51 -28.50 -24.87
CA GLY A 35 -10.75 -28.68 -26.12
C GLY A 35 -11.29 -29.73 -27.05
N GLN A 36 -12.41 -30.35 -26.73
CA GLN A 36 -12.99 -31.42 -27.57
C GLN A 36 -13.85 -30.87 -28.72
N LEU A 37 -14.04 -31.67 -29.74
CA LEU A 37 -14.84 -31.31 -30.91
C LEU A 37 -16.27 -30.95 -30.51
N LYS A 38 -16.79 -29.84 -31.01
CA LYS A 38 -18.16 -29.34 -30.74
C LYS A 38 -18.44 -29.01 -29.25
N SER A 39 -17.43 -28.96 -28.42
CA SER A 39 -17.57 -28.53 -27.03
C SER A 39 -17.75 -27.04 -26.92
N VAL A 40 -18.71 -26.62 -26.10
CA VAL A 40 -18.92 -25.19 -25.76
C VAL A 40 -18.75 -25.03 -24.26
N THR A 41 -17.85 -24.12 -23.84
CA THR A 41 -17.60 -23.83 -22.44
C THR A 41 -17.75 -22.33 -22.18
N ILE A 42 -18.64 -21.97 -21.24
CA ILE A 42 -18.77 -20.60 -20.74
C ILE A 42 -17.90 -20.49 -19.51
N SER A 43 -16.95 -19.55 -19.55
CA SER A 43 -16.00 -19.37 -18.44
C SER A 43 -15.92 -17.90 -18.01
N THR A 44 -15.74 -17.65 -16.72
CA THR A 44 -15.31 -16.35 -16.23
C THR A 44 -13.79 -16.18 -16.44
N ASN A 45 -13.30 -14.95 -16.41
CA ASN A 45 -11.87 -14.64 -16.64
C ASN A 45 -10.94 -15.30 -15.60
N MET A 46 -11.43 -15.59 -14.41
CA MET A 46 -10.64 -16.20 -13.32
C MET A 46 -10.62 -17.73 -13.37
N ALA A 47 -11.63 -18.34 -13.96
CA ALA A 47 -11.75 -19.79 -14.02
C ALA A 47 -10.77 -20.40 -15.05
N GLY A 48 -10.21 -21.57 -14.74
CA GLY A 48 -9.20 -22.24 -15.57
C GLY A 48 -7.85 -21.54 -15.65
N ARG A 49 -7.51 -20.67 -14.70
CA ARG A 49 -6.21 -20.01 -14.66
C ARG A 49 -5.13 -21.03 -14.27
N GLY A 50 -4.05 -21.08 -15.09
CA GLY A 50 -2.93 -22.02 -14.85
C GLY A 50 -3.16 -23.42 -15.45
N THR A 51 -4.32 -23.71 -16.03
CA THR A 51 -4.60 -24.96 -16.74
C THR A 51 -4.44 -24.80 -18.25
N ASP A 52 -3.95 -25.84 -18.90
CA ASP A 52 -3.81 -25.90 -20.35
C ASP A 52 -4.97 -26.66 -20.97
N ILE A 53 -5.60 -26.07 -22.00
CA ILE A 53 -6.68 -26.71 -22.76
C ILE A 53 -6.04 -27.50 -23.88
N LYS A 54 -6.05 -28.84 -23.73
CA LYS A 54 -5.53 -29.75 -24.75
C LYS A 54 -6.61 -29.97 -25.85
N LEU A 55 -6.22 -29.79 -27.09
CA LEU A 55 -7.08 -29.99 -28.23
C LEU A 55 -7.29 -31.50 -28.46
N GLY A 56 -8.54 -31.88 -28.67
CA GLY A 56 -8.93 -33.24 -29.05
C GLY A 56 -8.53 -33.56 -30.49
N GLU A 57 -8.68 -34.81 -30.87
CA GLU A 57 -8.41 -35.28 -32.21
C GLU A 57 -9.31 -34.58 -33.24
N GLY A 58 -8.76 -34.15 -34.38
CA GLY A 58 -9.46 -33.47 -35.45
C GLY A 58 -9.78 -31.98 -35.20
N VAL A 59 -9.51 -31.44 -33.99
CA VAL A 59 -9.81 -30.03 -33.67
C VAL A 59 -8.81 -29.08 -34.31
N LYS A 60 -7.55 -29.50 -34.48
CA LYS A 60 -6.50 -28.70 -35.12
C LYS A 60 -6.81 -28.44 -36.58
N GLU A 61 -7.28 -29.43 -37.30
CA GLU A 61 -7.66 -29.38 -38.73
C GLU A 61 -8.85 -28.43 -38.96
N LEU A 62 -9.70 -28.25 -37.96
CA LEU A 62 -10.82 -27.32 -37.98
C LEU A 62 -10.45 -25.87 -37.55
N GLY A 63 -9.19 -25.62 -37.28
CA GLY A 63 -8.72 -24.27 -36.90
C GLY A 63 -8.46 -24.06 -35.41
N GLY A 64 -8.55 -25.11 -34.58
CA GLY A 64 -8.22 -25.13 -33.18
C GLY A 64 -9.27 -24.52 -32.25
N LEU A 65 -8.87 -24.03 -31.11
CA LEU A 65 -9.74 -23.45 -30.10
C LEU A 65 -10.20 -22.05 -30.48
N ALA A 66 -11.50 -21.80 -30.50
CA ALA A 66 -12.10 -20.50 -30.67
C ALA A 66 -12.38 -19.85 -29.27
N VAL A 67 -11.80 -18.69 -29.00
CA VAL A 67 -12.04 -17.94 -27.78
C VAL A 67 -12.83 -16.68 -28.10
N LEU A 68 -14.05 -16.61 -27.57
CA LEU A 68 -14.96 -15.48 -27.75
C LEU A 68 -15.08 -14.70 -26.43
N GLY A 69 -14.66 -13.42 -26.43
CA GLY A 69 -14.85 -12.51 -25.31
C GLY A 69 -16.14 -11.71 -25.51
N THR A 70 -17.01 -11.68 -24.51
CA THR A 70 -18.28 -10.93 -24.55
C THR A 70 -18.16 -9.50 -24.07
N GLU A 71 -16.99 -9.13 -23.56
CA GLU A 71 -16.66 -7.78 -23.09
C GLU A 71 -15.13 -7.60 -23.05
N ARG A 72 -14.67 -6.35 -22.91
CA ARG A 72 -13.26 -6.04 -22.67
C ARG A 72 -13.05 -5.74 -21.19
N HIS A 73 -11.95 -6.25 -20.66
CA HIS A 73 -11.55 -5.97 -19.29
C HIS A 73 -10.89 -4.59 -19.16
N GLU A 74 -10.80 -4.09 -17.93
CA GLU A 74 -10.10 -2.86 -17.62
C GLU A 74 -8.60 -2.89 -17.96
N SER A 75 -8.00 -4.08 -17.98
CA SER A 75 -6.59 -4.27 -18.30
C SER A 75 -6.40 -5.12 -19.55
N ARG A 76 -5.65 -4.59 -20.50
CA ARG A 76 -5.23 -5.29 -21.72
C ARG A 76 -4.51 -6.61 -21.43
N ARG A 77 -3.82 -6.70 -20.29
CA ARG A 77 -3.16 -7.92 -19.86
C ARG A 77 -4.14 -9.06 -19.62
N ILE A 78 -5.31 -8.78 -19.05
CA ILE A 78 -6.36 -9.79 -18.82
C ILE A 78 -6.95 -10.26 -20.14
N ASP A 79 -7.19 -9.34 -21.08
CA ASP A 79 -7.63 -9.72 -22.42
C ASP A 79 -6.60 -10.60 -23.14
N ASN A 80 -5.32 -10.30 -23.00
CA ASN A 80 -4.25 -11.12 -23.58
C ASN A 80 -4.16 -12.51 -22.93
N GLN A 81 -4.42 -12.62 -21.63
CA GLN A 81 -4.52 -13.94 -20.97
C GLN A 81 -5.68 -14.78 -21.53
N LEU A 82 -6.80 -14.13 -21.85
CA LEU A 82 -7.93 -14.79 -22.45
C LEU A 82 -7.60 -15.22 -23.88
N ARG A 83 -7.04 -14.34 -24.71
CA ARG A 83 -6.56 -14.69 -26.06
C ARG A 83 -5.54 -15.82 -26.06
N GLY A 84 -4.61 -15.78 -25.11
CA GLY A 84 -3.53 -16.76 -24.97
C GLY A 84 -3.99 -18.15 -24.51
N ARG A 85 -5.30 -18.37 -24.34
CA ARG A 85 -5.86 -19.73 -24.18
C ARG A 85 -5.95 -20.48 -25.49
N SER A 86 -6.04 -19.75 -26.63
CA SER A 86 -6.01 -20.26 -27.99
C SER A 86 -4.62 -20.12 -28.59
N GLY A 87 -4.30 -20.92 -29.60
CA GLY A 87 -3.04 -20.83 -30.34
C GLY A 87 -1.79 -21.20 -29.53
N ARG A 88 -1.90 -22.10 -28.56
CA ARG A 88 -0.78 -22.53 -27.73
C ARG A 88 0.13 -23.51 -28.46
N GLN A 89 1.43 -23.42 -28.16
CA GLN A 89 2.47 -24.35 -28.66
C GLN A 89 2.47 -24.52 -30.19
N GLY A 90 2.08 -23.47 -30.93
CA GLY A 90 2.00 -23.52 -32.38
C GLY A 90 0.71 -24.11 -32.95
N ASP A 91 -0.23 -24.49 -32.10
CA ASP A 91 -1.54 -24.92 -32.57
C ASP A 91 -2.31 -23.77 -33.22
N PRO A 92 -3.15 -24.03 -34.24
CA PRO A 92 -4.05 -23.03 -34.76
C PRO A 92 -5.06 -22.61 -33.70
N GLY A 93 -5.58 -21.38 -33.84
CA GLY A 93 -6.56 -20.86 -32.90
C GLY A 93 -7.17 -19.55 -33.36
N PHE A 94 -8.33 -19.24 -32.82
CA PHE A 94 -9.08 -18.03 -33.13
C PHE A 94 -9.45 -17.29 -31.85
N SER A 95 -9.40 -15.96 -31.88
CA SER A 95 -9.89 -15.15 -30.76
C SER A 95 -10.58 -13.89 -31.26
N GLN A 96 -11.78 -13.64 -30.75
CA GLN A 96 -12.55 -12.44 -31.09
C GLN A 96 -13.24 -11.88 -29.85
N PHE A 97 -13.29 -10.54 -29.75
CA PHE A 97 -14.04 -9.85 -28.73
C PHE A 97 -15.25 -9.15 -29.36
N TYR A 98 -16.40 -9.36 -28.74
CA TYR A 98 -17.61 -8.63 -28.99
C TYR A 98 -17.77 -7.59 -27.89
N ILE A 99 -18.02 -6.36 -28.25
CA ILE A 99 -18.12 -5.23 -27.34
C ILE A 99 -19.40 -4.45 -27.62
N SER A 100 -20.03 -3.95 -26.57
CA SER A 100 -21.19 -3.08 -26.65
C SER A 100 -20.82 -1.67 -26.20
N THR A 101 -21.58 -0.70 -26.71
CA THR A 101 -21.52 0.69 -26.22
C THR A 101 -21.96 0.83 -24.76
N GLU A 102 -22.70 -0.18 -24.27
CA GLU A 102 -23.18 -0.27 -22.90
C GLU A 102 -22.17 -0.92 -21.94
N ASP A 103 -21.07 -1.46 -22.45
CA ASP A 103 -20.02 -2.06 -21.63
C ASP A 103 -19.45 -1.02 -20.64
N GLU A 104 -19.22 -1.45 -19.42
CA GLU A 104 -18.77 -0.59 -18.31
C GLU A 104 -17.50 0.17 -18.64
N LEU A 105 -16.55 -0.45 -19.33
CA LEU A 105 -15.33 0.19 -19.81
C LEU A 105 -15.62 1.41 -20.68
N ILE A 106 -16.59 1.29 -21.60
CA ILE A 106 -16.95 2.35 -22.53
C ILE A 106 -17.78 3.42 -21.84
N GLN A 107 -18.69 3.02 -20.96
CA GLN A 107 -19.53 3.95 -20.19
C GLN A 107 -18.72 4.84 -19.26
N ARG A 108 -17.76 4.28 -18.55
CA ARG A 108 -16.95 5.02 -17.55
C ARG A 108 -15.78 5.79 -18.17
N PHE A 109 -15.13 5.24 -19.19
CA PHE A 109 -13.85 5.76 -19.68
C PHE A 109 -13.82 6.15 -21.15
N GLY A 110 -14.87 5.86 -21.91
CA GLY A 110 -14.97 6.19 -23.32
C GLY A 110 -15.00 7.69 -23.59
N GLY A 111 -15.50 8.48 -22.64
CA GLY A 111 -15.67 9.93 -22.77
C GLY A 111 -16.76 10.33 -23.78
N ASP A 112 -17.22 11.57 -23.70
CA ASP A 112 -18.31 12.06 -24.57
C ASP A 112 -17.88 12.17 -26.04
N THR A 113 -16.63 12.50 -26.29
CA THR A 113 -16.07 12.52 -27.67
C THR A 113 -16.07 11.15 -28.32
N PHE A 114 -15.84 10.08 -27.59
CA PHE A 114 -15.92 8.71 -28.10
C PHE A 114 -17.37 8.31 -28.37
N LYS A 115 -18.28 8.56 -27.44
CA LYS A 115 -19.72 8.27 -27.59
C LYS A 115 -20.29 8.98 -28.80
N ASN A 116 -19.97 10.26 -28.99
CA ASN A 116 -20.42 11.07 -30.12
C ASN A 116 -19.86 10.56 -31.47
N ARG A 117 -18.56 10.19 -31.51
CA ARG A 117 -17.95 9.62 -32.72
C ARG A 117 -18.53 8.26 -33.07
N LEU A 118 -18.78 7.42 -32.06
CA LEU A 118 -19.41 6.11 -32.27
C LEU A 118 -20.83 6.25 -32.76
N ALA A 119 -21.61 7.16 -32.17
CA ALA A 119 -22.96 7.47 -32.66
C ALA A 119 -22.97 7.97 -34.11
N MET A 120 -21.97 8.81 -34.49
CA MET A 120 -21.81 9.22 -35.89
C MET A 120 -21.54 8.03 -36.82
N ILE A 121 -20.64 7.13 -36.44
CA ILE A 121 -20.30 5.94 -37.25
C ILE A 121 -21.53 5.02 -37.39
N ILE A 122 -22.25 4.78 -36.30
CA ILE A 122 -23.48 3.99 -36.29
C ILE A 122 -24.52 4.61 -37.23
N ASN A 123 -24.76 5.92 -37.14
CA ASN A 123 -25.71 6.62 -37.98
C ASN A 123 -25.33 6.60 -39.47
N LEU A 124 -24.04 6.64 -39.79
CA LEU A 124 -23.55 6.55 -41.18
C LEU A 124 -23.75 5.12 -41.72
N MET A 125 -23.44 4.10 -40.95
CA MET A 125 -23.59 2.70 -41.37
C MET A 125 -25.04 2.27 -41.50
N ASN A 126 -25.91 2.73 -40.59
CA ASN A 126 -27.35 2.46 -40.66
C ASN A 126 -28.03 3.07 -41.87
N LYS A 127 -27.45 4.15 -42.44
CA LYS A 127 -27.94 4.72 -43.72
C LYS A 127 -27.65 3.84 -44.93
N ASP A 128 -26.54 3.10 -44.89
CA ASP A 128 -26.10 2.29 -46.05
C ASP A 128 -26.64 0.84 -45.99
N THR A 129 -26.80 0.25 -44.81
CA THR A 129 -27.16 -1.18 -44.67
C THR A 129 -28.60 -1.45 -44.23
N GLY A 130 -29.27 -0.46 -43.65
CA GLY A 130 -30.66 -0.64 -43.18
C GLY A 130 -30.83 -1.64 -42.03
N ASP A 131 -29.76 -2.28 -41.58
CA ASP A 131 -29.74 -3.28 -40.52
C ASP A 131 -29.10 -2.70 -39.27
N MET A 132 -29.90 -2.51 -38.23
CA MET A 132 -29.46 -1.93 -36.96
C MET A 132 -28.60 -2.89 -36.12
N ASP A 133 -28.62 -4.18 -36.43
CA ASP A 133 -27.93 -5.23 -35.67
C ASP A 133 -26.61 -5.70 -36.32
N ALA A 134 -26.20 -5.10 -37.46
CA ALA A 134 -24.97 -5.47 -38.14
C ALA A 134 -23.71 -5.13 -37.30
N PRO A 135 -22.78 -6.08 -37.13
CA PRO A 135 -21.57 -5.88 -36.34
C PRO A 135 -20.63 -4.86 -37.00
N ILE A 136 -20.26 -3.84 -36.24
CA ILE A 136 -19.37 -2.77 -36.69
C ILE A 136 -17.91 -3.23 -36.60
N THR A 137 -17.26 -3.53 -37.73
CA THR A 137 -15.83 -3.85 -37.80
C THR A 137 -15.04 -2.62 -38.20
N SER A 138 -14.61 -1.79 -37.24
CA SER A 138 -13.84 -0.58 -37.52
C SER A 138 -12.55 -0.54 -36.70
N LYS A 139 -11.43 -0.30 -37.42
CA LYS A 139 -10.13 -0.07 -36.75
C LYS A 139 -10.16 1.15 -35.83
N MET A 140 -11.01 2.14 -36.12
CA MET A 140 -11.18 3.34 -35.29
C MET A 140 -11.81 2.98 -33.95
N VAL A 141 -12.86 2.15 -33.93
CA VAL A 141 -13.49 1.68 -32.70
C VAL A 141 -12.51 0.88 -31.87
N SER A 142 -11.76 -0.04 -32.48
CA SER A 142 -10.75 -0.84 -31.77
C SER A 142 -9.65 0.03 -31.14
N ARG A 143 -9.20 1.08 -31.82
CA ARG A 143 -8.22 2.04 -31.26
C ARG A 143 -8.80 2.82 -30.09
N ALA A 144 -10.05 3.25 -30.19
CA ALA A 144 -10.71 4.01 -29.13
C ALA A 144 -10.91 3.18 -27.86
N VAL A 145 -11.30 1.91 -28.00
CA VAL A 145 -11.38 0.97 -26.86
C VAL A 145 -10.01 0.76 -26.23
N THR A 146 -8.97 0.56 -27.03
CA THR A 146 -7.60 0.43 -26.52
C THR A 146 -7.15 1.69 -25.77
N SER A 147 -7.51 2.89 -26.26
CA SER A 147 -7.22 4.15 -25.59
C SER A 147 -7.94 4.26 -24.23
N ALA A 148 -9.21 3.84 -24.18
CA ALA A 148 -9.97 3.78 -22.93
C ALA A 148 -9.29 2.85 -21.91
N GLN A 149 -8.90 1.64 -22.33
CA GLN A 149 -8.16 0.70 -21.47
C GLN A 149 -6.85 1.32 -20.94
N THR A 150 -6.07 1.97 -21.79
CA THR A 150 -4.82 2.62 -21.37
C THR A 150 -5.06 3.70 -20.32
N ARG A 151 -6.14 4.46 -20.45
CA ARG A 151 -6.52 5.46 -19.44
C ARG A 151 -6.87 4.83 -18.09
N VAL A 152 -7.66 3.76 -18.10
CA VAL A 152 -8.01 3.01 -16.88
C VAL A 152 -6.76 2.41 -16.22
N GLU A 153 -5.90 1.79 -17.01
CA GLU A 153 -4.63 1.22 -16.52
C GLU A 153 -3.76 2.30 -15.87
N GLY A 154 -3.69 3.51 -16.48
CA GLY A 154 -2.98 4.66 -15.92
C GLY A 154 -3.56 5.10 -14.57
N ASN A 155 -4.86 5.31 -14.49
CA ASN A 155 -5.53 5.71 -13.24
C ASN A 155 -5.33 4.66 -12.14
N ASN A 156 -5.48 3.38 -12.47
CA ASN A 156 -5.26 2.28 -11.53
C ASN A 156 -3.80 2.18 -11.10
N PHE A 157 -2.85 2.46 -12.00
CA PHE A 157 -1.43 2.52 -11.67
C PHE A 157 -1.13 3.66 -10.70
N ASP A 158 -1.63 4.87 -10.97
CA ASP A 158 -1.41 6.04 -10.11
C ASP A 158 -2.03 5.83 -8.72
N SER A 159 -3.23 5.25 -8.65
CA SER A 159 -3.87 4.90 -7.38
C SER A 159 -2.99 3.93 -6.57
N ARG A 160 -2.52 2.85 -7.18
CA ARG A 160 -1.63 1.88 -6.51
C ARG A 160 -0.30 2.50 -6.10
N LYS A 161 0.28 3.37 -6.95
CA LYS A 161 1.51 4.09 -6.64
C LYS A 161 1.35 5.00 -5.42
N ASN A 162 0.21 5.68 -5.31
CA ASN A 162 -0.06 6.53 -4.15
C ASN A 162 -0.23 5.69 -2.86
N VAL A 163 -0.94 4.56 -2.92
CA VAL A 163 -1.05 3.64 -1.78
C VAL A 163 0.33 3.16 -1.33
N LEU A 164 1.21 2.77 -2.26
CA LEU A 164 2.57 2.35 -1.93
C LEU A 164 3.40 3.46 -1.28
N LYS A 165 3.22 4.73 -1.70
CA LYS A 165 3.92 5.86 -1.06
C LYS A 165 3.50 6.01 0.41
N TYR A 166 2.22 5.86 0.73
CA TYR A 166 1.76 5.89 2.12
C TYR A 166 2.29 4.69 2.92
N ASP A 167 2.27 3.51 2.34
CA ASP A 167 2.80 2.30 2.97
C ASP A 167 4.31 2.41 3.27
N ASP A 168 5.09 3.01 2.35
CA ASP A 168 6.50 3.30 2.55
C ASP A 168 6.77 4.24 3.74
N ILE A 169 5.92 5.24 3.97
CA ILE A 169 6.04 6.14 5.12
C ILE A 169 5.82 5.35 6.42
N ILE A 170 4.75 4.57 6.48
CA ILE A 170 4.43 3.74 7.66
C ILE A 170 5.54 2.70 7.90
N ARG A 171 6.06 2.10 6.82
CA ARG A 171 7.17 1.14 6.92
C ARG A 171 8.41 1.79 7.51
N ARG A 172 8.80 2.99 7.04
CA ARG A 172 9.93 3.74 7.59
C ARG A 172 9.74 4.12 9.05
N GLN A 173 8.55 4.58 9.43
CA GLN A 173 8.23 4.86 10.84
C GLN A 173 8.39 3.63 11.70
N ARG A 174 7.89 2.47 11.22
CA ARG A 174 8.01 1.18 11.91
C ARG A 174 9.48 0.75 12.04
N GLU A 175 10.26 0.88 10.98
CA GLU A 175 11.70 0.55 10.99
C GLU A 175 12.45 1.39 12.02
N ILE A 176 12.26 2.72 12.04
CA ILE A 176 12.89 3.63 13.01
C ILE A 176 12.50 3.23 14.44
N PHE A 177 11.22 2.96 14.66
CA PHE A 177 10.70 2.55 15.97
C PHE A 177 11.35 1.23 16.45
N TYR A 178 11.39 0.21 15.58
CA TYR A 178 12.01 -1.06 15.93
C TYR A 178 13.54 -0.95 16.11
N GLU A 179 14.20 -0.08 15.36
CA GLU A 179 15.63 0.20 15.55
C GLU A 179 15.88 0.83 16.91
N GLN A 180 15.12 1.84 17.30
CA GLN A 180 15.22 2.47 18.63
C GLN A 180 14.94 1.46 19.75
N ARG A 181 13.87 0.68 19.63
CA ARG A 181 13.55 -0.38 20.58
C ARG A 181 14.70 -1.40 20.70
N MET A 182 15.26 -1.81 19.57
CA MET A 182 16.34 -2.79 19.54
C MET A 182 17.63 -2.22 20.13
N GLN A 183 17.91 -0.93 19.94
CA GLN A 183 19.02 -0.22 20.61
C GLN A 183 18.87 -0.32 22.13
N VAL A 184 17.68 0.02 22.68
CA VAL A 184 17.43 -0.08 24.12
C VAL A 184 17.58 -1.51 24.63
N VAL A 185 17.09 -2.51 23.86
CA VAL A 185 17.19 -3.93 24.26
C VAL A 185 18.65 -4.42 24.30
N LYS A 186 19.45 -4.07 23.28
CA LYS A 186 20.81 -4.59 23.11
C LYS A 186 21.88 -3.84 23.87
N ILE A 187 21.63 -2.60 24.27
CA ILE A 187 22.63 -1.74 24.90
C ILE A 187 23.03 -2.29 26.26
N GLN A 188 24.32 -2.40 26.49
CA GLN A 188 24.88 -2.81 27.77
C GLN A 188 25.08 -1.63 28.73
N ASN A 189 25.48 -0.47 28.19
CA ASN A 189 25.63 0.77 28.95
C ASN A 189 24.49 1.74 28.57
N LEU A 190 23.46 1.77 29.40
CA LEU A 190 22.28 2.61 29.18
C LEU A 190 22.54 4.08 29.48
N GLU A 191 23.57 4.40 30.25
CA GLU A 191 23.86 5.73 30.76
C GLU A 191 24.12 6.74 29.64
N GLU A 192 24.94 6.41 28.66
CA GLU A 192 25.21 7.28 27.51
C GLU A 192 23.95 7.54 26.66
N LEU A 193 23.14 6.50 26.44
CA LEU A 193 21.88 6.65 25.72
C LEU A 193 20.93 7.60 26.45
N VAL A 194 20.76 7.41 27.75
CA VAL A 194 19.87 8.24 28.60
C VAL A 194 20.38 9.68 28.63
N LYS A 195 21.68 9.91 28.82
CA LYS A 195 22.28 11.25 28.77
C LYS A 195 22.05 11.93 27.41
N GLY A 196 22.20 11.20 26.31
CA GLY A 196 21.90 11.73 24.99
C GLY A 196 20.41 12.07 24.77
N MET A 197 19.50 11.25 25.30
CA MET A 197 18.05 11.53 25.25
C MET A 197 17.70 12.74 26.13
N MET A 198 18.27 12.83 27.31
CA MET A 198 18.09 13.97 28.23
C MET A 198 18.58 15.28 27.57
N ARG A 199 19.77 15.27 26.98
CA ARG A 199 20.30 16.45 26.26
C ARG A 199 19.33 16.91 25.18
N LYS A 200 18.85 16.00 24.31
CA LYS A 200 17.87 16.35 23.27
C LYS A 200 16.57 16.91 23.85
N ALA A 201 16.08 16.35 24.93
CA ALA A 201 14.86 16.83 25.57
C ALA A 201 15.08 18.25 26.13
N ILE A 202 16.21 18.49 26.79
CA ILE A 202 16.61 19.81 27.32
C ILE A 202 16.75 20.83 26.19
N GLU A 203 17.45 20.47 25.10
CA GLU A 203 17.60 21.32 23.91
C GLU A 203 16.21 21.72 23.34
N ASN A 204 15.30 20.79 23.18
CA ASN A 204 13.96 21.05 22.67
C ASN A 204 13.18 22.03 23.58
N VAL A 205 13.27 21.87 24.89
CA VAL A 205 12.62 22.77 25.84
C VAL A 205 13.27 24.16 25.78
N CYS A 206 14.60 24.26 25.80
CA CYS A 206 15.32 25.54 25.70
C CYS A 206 14.98 26.27 24.39
N TYR A 207 15.04 25.57 23.24
CA TYR A 207 14.71 26.19 21.96
C TYR A 207 13.24 26.60 21.84
N SER A 208 12.31 25.98 22.55
CA SER A 208 10.90 26.38 22.56
C SER A 208 10.68 27.74 23.25
N HIS A 209 11.61 28.15 24.12
CA HIS A 209 11.64 29.45 24.83
C HIS A 209 12.62 30.45 24.24
N MET A 210 13.28 30.13 23.11
CA MET A 210 14.15 30.98 22.35
C MET A 210 13.44 31.53 21.13
N ARG A 211 13.20 32.85 21.07
CA ARG A 211 12.54 33.49 19.95
C ARG A 211 13.56 34.17 19.04
N GLN A 212 13.58 33.78 17.76
CA GLN A 212 14.43 34.46 16.79
C GLN A 212 13.89 35.83 16.44
N ILE A 213 14.63 36.88 16.72
CA ILE A 213 14.31 38.28 16.40
C ILE A 213 14.90 38.69 15.04
N SER A 214 16.10 38.19 14.71
CA SER A 214 16.75 38.39 13.42
C SER A 214 17.61 37.20 13.05
N SER A 215 18.16 37.18 11.81
CA SER A 215 18.99 36.06 11.32
C SER A 215 20.21 35.70 12.18
N ARG A 216 20.56 36.53 13.18
CA ARG A 216 21.73 36.34 14.08
C ARG A 216 21.44 36.70 15.56
N ARG A 217 20.18 36.94 15.94
CA ARG A 217 19.85 37.32 17.32
C ARG A 217 18.62 36.61 17.80
N PHE A 218 18.75 35.91 18.93
CA PHE A 218 17.68 35.27 19.65
C PHE A 218 17.35 36.06 20.90
N GLU A 219 16.09 36.12 21.27
CA GLU A 219 15.59 36.53 22.57
C GLU A 219 15.37 35.28 23.38
N ILE A 220 16.02 35.18 24.53
CA ILE A 220 15.95 34.01 25.39
C ILE A 220 15.09 34.40 26.59
N ASP A 221 14.08 33.61 26.88
CA ASP A 221 13.26 33.76 28.08
C ASP A 221 13.84 32.89 29.22
N ASP A 222 14.88 33.41 29.88
CA ASP A 222 15.60 32.71 30.94
C ASP A 222 14.67 32.31 32.10
N ASP A 223 13.67 33.14 32.41
CA ASP A 223 12.71 32.88 33.47
C ASP A 223 11.79 31.71 33.10
N ALA A 224 11.30 31.67 31.88
CA ALA A 224 10.47 30.56 31.39
C ALA A 224 11.28 29.25 31.29
N ILE A 225 12.54 29.31 30.86
CA ILE A 225 13.44 28.15 30.85
C ILE A 225 13.62 27.62 32.28
N ALA A 226 13.99 28.47 33.23
CA ALA A 226 14.20 28.06 34.62
C ALA A 226 12.92 27.45 35.23
N GLN A 227 11.74 28.03 34.97
CA GLN A 227 10.45 27.50 35.43
C GLN A 227 10.12 26.13 34.84
N SER A 228 10.51 25.87 33.59
CA SER A 228 10.25 24.59 32.94
C SER A 228 11.02 23.43 33.59
N PHE A 229 12.14 23.71 34.25
CA PHE A 229 12.96 22.67 34.88
C PHE A 229 12.84 22.65 36.42
N ASN A 230 12.81 23.83 37.09
CA ASN A 230 12.71 23.89 38.52
C ASN A 230 11.37 23.39 39.07
N GLY A 231 11.41 22.41 39.95
CA GLY A 231 10.23 21.85 40.58
C GLY A 231 9.41 20.90 39.68
N THR A 232 9.81 20.71 38.45
CA THR A 232 9.20 19.77 37.50
C THR A 232 10.10 18.55 37.24
N ILE A 233 11.28 18.78 36.65
CA ILE A 233 12.27 17.73 36.33
C ILE A 233 13.41 17.75 37.35
N LEU A 234 13.80 18.93 37.78
CA LEU A 234 14.84 19.16 38.79
C LEU A 234 14.22 19.63 40.11
N PRO A 235 14.94 19.46 41.26
CA PRO A 235 14.51 20.04 42.50
C PRO A 235 14.27 21.54 42.42
N PRO A 236 13.40 22.14 43.26
CA PRO A 236 13.18 23.58 43.27
C PRO A 236 14.48 24.33 43.47
N ASN A 237 14.66 25.45 42.75
CA ASN A 237 15.84 26.31 42.80
C ASN A 237 17.17 25.65 42.37
N SER A 238 17.11 24.59 41.57
CA SER A 238 18.31 23.95 41.02
C SER A 238 18.98 24.80 39.95
N ILE A 239 18.21 25.64 39.25
CA ILE A 239 18.67 26.52 38.18
C ILE A 239 18.50 27.98 38.63
N ASP A 240 19.60 28.75 38.67
CA ASP A 240 19.61 30.18 38.96
C ASP A 240 19.46 30.99 37.68
N VAL A 241 18.38 31.77 37.58
CA VAL A 241 18.07 32.63 36.44
C VAL A 241 19.19 33.66 36.19
N ASN A 242 19.79 34.18 37.25
CA ASN A 242 20.87 35.19 37.13
C ASN A 242 22.11 34.58 36.43
N LEU A 243 22.37 33.30 36.66
CA LEU A 243 23.46 32.60 35.99
C LEU A 243 23.15 32.38 34.52
N LEU A 244 21.89 31.99 34.17
CA LEU A 244 21.49 31.79 32.78
C LEU A 244 21.67 33.04 31.94
N LYS A 245 21.38 34.22 32.46
CA LYS A 245 21.56 35.53 31.78
C LYS A 245 23.03 35.86 31.43
N THR A 246 23.97 35.12 31.98
CA THR A 246 25.43 35.33 31.70
C THR A 246 25.97 34.33 30.68
N LEU A 247 25.20 33.33 30.32
CA LEU A 247 25.59 32.25 29.42
C LEU A 247 25.03 32.52 28.01
N ASP A 248 25.66 31.91 27.02
CA ASP A 248 25.15 31.83 25.67
C ASP A 248 24.19 30.63 25.54
N ASP A 249 23.55 30.49 24.36
CA ASP A 249 22.52 29.45 24.08
C ASP A 249 23.04 28.05 24.42
N GLU A 250 24.29 27.73 24.03
CA GLU A 250 24.91 26.43 24.23
C GLU A 250 25.33 26.26 25.70
N GLY A 251 25.82 27.30 26.35
CA GLY A 251 26.13 27.30 27.76
C GLY A 251 24.94 27.11 28.67
N ILE A 252 23.76 27.63 28.31
CA ILE A 252 22.51 27.40 29.03
C ILE A 252 22.13 25.89 28.96
N ILE A 253 22.17 25.32 27.77
CA ILE A 253 21.88 23.91 27.56
C ILE A 253 22.85 23.02 28.34
N ASP A 254 24.14 23.28 28.25
CA ASP A 254 25.17 22.51 28.93
C ASP A 254 25.04 22.60 30.44
N HIS A 255 24.76 23.81 31.00
CA HIS A 255 24.52 23.97 32.43
C HIS A 255 23.33 23.18 32.93
N ILE A 256 22.21 23.21 32.22
CA ILE A 256 21.01 22.44 32.56
C ILE A 256 21.26 20.93 32.47
N CYS A 257 21.98 20.49 31.42
CA CYS A 257 22.37 19.10 31.28
C CYS A 257 23.23 18.59 32.43
N GLU A 258 24.23 19.44 32.86
CA GLU A 258 25.10 19.09 33.99
C GLU A 258 24.29 18.92 35.28
N LYS A 259 23.36 19.82 35.58
CA LYS A 259 22.45 19.73 36.73
C LYS A 259 21.60 18.51 36.68
N ALA A 260 21.05 18.18 35.50
CA ALA A 260 20.23 17.01 35.31
C ALA A 260 21.02 15.69 35.48
N TYR A 261 22.23 15.63 35.00
CA TYR A 261 23.10 14.45 35.19
C TYR A 261 23.49 14.29 36.66
N GLN A 262 23.88 15.39 37.36
CA GLN A 262 24.17 15.36 38.81
C GLN A 262 22.95 14.83 39.60
N PHE A 263 21.74 15.23 39.24
CA PHE A 263 20.51 14.77 39.90
C PHE A 263 20.28 13.27 39.68
N VAL A 264 20.48 12.75 38.46
CA VAL A 264 20.40 11.33 38.17
C VAL A 264 21.44 10.55 38.96
N ASP A 265 22.68 11.01 38.97
CA ASP A 265 23.78 10.34 39.70
C ASP A 265 23.52 10.31 41.22
N ALA A 266 23.02 11.43 41.79
CA ALA A 266 22.63 11.50 43.22
C ALA A 266 21.50 10.49 43.53
N ASN A 267 20.49 10.37 42.69
CA ASN A 267 19.42 9.38 42.85
C ASN A 267 19.93 7.93 42.71
N LYS A 268 20.87 7.69 41.80
CA LYS A 268 21.52 6.37 41.63
C LYS A 268 22.31 5.98 42.90
N GLN A 269 23.01 6.94 43.49
CA GLN A 269 23.74 6.74 44.74
C GLN A 269 22.80 6.54 45.92
N ALA A 270 21.76 7.34 46.08
CA ALA A 270 20.76 7.19 47.11
C ALA A 270 20.05 5.81 47.05
N ALA A 271 19.81 5.30 45.85
CA ALA A 271 19.26 3.94 45.70
C ALA A 271 20.22 2.82 46.18
N LYS A 272 21.55 3.01 45.92
CA LYS A 272 22.56 2.08 46.46
C LYS A 272 22.67 2.13 47.99
N ASP A 273 22.72 3.35 48.54
CA ASP A 273 22.78 3.56 49.99
C ASP A 273 21.54 2.98 50.70
N ALA A 274 20.36 3.12 50.11
CA ALA A 274 19.14 2.51 50.62
C ALA A 274 19.18 0.98 50.58
N LYS A 275 19.73 0.40 49.50
CA LYS A 275 19.93 -1.06 49.40
C LYS A 275 20.81 -1.59 50.53
N GLU A 276 21.92 -0.95 50.79
CA GLU A 276 22.83 -1.33 51.88
C GLU A 276 22.20 -1.14 53.26
N LYS A 277 21.61 0.03 53.51
CA LYS A 277 20.98 0.38 54.79
C LYS A 277 19.87 -0.57 55.21
N TYR A 278 19.04 -1.01 54.25
CA TYR A 278 17.90 -1.87 54.52
C TYR A 278 18.19 -3.35 54.19
N ASN A 279 19.44 -3.68 53.87
CA ASN A 279 19.91 -5.05 53.54
C ASN A 279 19.00 -5.75 52.49
N LEU A 280 18.62 -5.02 51.44
CA LEU A 280 17.70 -5.48 50.41
C LEU A 280 18.43 -6.42 49.43
N ASN A 281 17.89 -7.60 49.21
CA ASN A 281 18.46 -8.54 48.22
C ASN A 281 18.02 -8.16 46.78
N LEU A 282 18.54 -7.03 46.28
CA LEU A 282 18.25 -6.49 44.95
C LEU A 282 19.50 -6.59 44.08
N PRO A 283 19.35 -6.79 42.75
CA PRO A 283 20.49 -6.82 41.83
C PRO A 283 21.22 -5.47 41.79
N ASP A 284 22.54 -5.48 41.56
CA ASP A 284 23.37 -4.26 41.55
C ASP A 284 23.03 -3.34 40.39
N ASN A 285 22.48 -3.86 39.31
CA ASN A 285 22.02 -3.13 38.13
C ASN A 285 20.52 -2.78 38.14
N LEU A 286 19.89 -2.80 39.33
CA LEU A 286 18.44 -2.56 39.49
C LEU A 286 18.02 -1.22 38.82
N PHE A 287 18.80 -0.17 39.04
CA PHE A 287 18.52 1.16 38.47
C PHE A 287 18.51 1.14 36.93
N ASP A 288 19.49 0.47 36.35
CA ASP A 288 19.59 0.34 34.90
C ASP A 288 18.45 -0.53 34.33
N MET A 289 18.07 -1.58 35.03
CA MET A 289 16.90 -2.41 34.66
C MET A 289 15.60 -1.58 34.71
N TYR A 290 15.43 -0.76 35.73
CA TYR A 290 14.27 0.11 35.87
C TYR A 290 14.20 1.17 34.77
N LEU A 291 15.32 1.82 34.47
CA LEU A 291 15.41 2.78 33.36
C LEU A 291 15.10 2.09 32.01
N LYS A 292 15.59 0.88 31.80
CA LYS A 292 15.33 0.11 30.61
C LYS A 292 13.86 -0.24 30.46
N ASP A 293 13.20 -0.63 31.53
CA ASP A 293 11.76 -0.91 31.57
C ASP A 293 10.95 0.34 31.24
N ILE A 294 11.30 1.49 31.86
CA ILE A 294 10.65 2.78 31.54
C ILE A 294 10.81 3.13 30.06
N LEU A 295 12.03 3.05 29.53
CA LEU A 295 12.28 3.38 28.11
C LEU A 295 11.50 2.47 27.17
N LEU A 296 11.40 1.18 27.46
CA LEU A 296 10.61 0.25 26.65
C LEU A 296 9.12 0.56 26.73
N ARG A 297 8.59 0.90 27.91
CA ARG A 297 7.17 1.30 28.08
C ARG A 297 6.83 2.62 27.37
N VAL A 298 7.78 3.55 27.29
CA VAL A 298 7.58 4.82 26.56
C VAL A 298 7.60 4.59 25.06
N LEU A 299 8.35 3.58 24.61
CA LEU A 299 8.42 3.20 23.20
C LEU A 299 7.25 2.31 22.76
N ASP A 300 6.66 1.52 23.63
CA ASP A 300 5.48 0.69 23.34
C ASP A 300 4.18 1.52 23.39
#